data_a2b63770cdf8b08fa1d24b2a058c6990
#
_entry.id   a2b63770cdf8b08fa1d24b2a058c6990
#
_cell.length_a   1.000
_cell.length_b   1.000
_cell.length_c   1.000
_cell.angle_alpha   90.00
_cell.angle_beta   90.00
_cell.angle_gamma   90.00
#
_symmetry.space_group_name_H-M   'P 1'
#
loop_
_entity.id
_entity.type
_entity.pdbx_description
1 polymer ?
#
loop_
_entity_poly.entity_id
_entity_poly.type
_entity_poly.pdbx_seq_one_letter_code
_entity_poly.pdbx_strand_id
1 'polypeptide(L)'
;MIEVQHIYKSFGNKEVLKDISTTFEDGKTNLIIGQSGAGKTVLMRTLVGLLEPTKGEVLYDGRNFVSMSKKDKILMRREMGMIFQGAALFDSLSVIENVRFPLDMFSNMTFRERQQRAQECLDRVNLTGAENKYPGEISGGMQKRVAIARAVVMNPKYLFCDEPNSGLDPKTSLVIDDLLSSITKEYHITTIINTHDMNSVMGIGENIIFICDGKKEWQGNKETVISSHNQKLNDLVFASDLFKKV
;
A
#
# COMPACT_ATOMS: atom_id res chain seq x y z
N MET A 1 6.49 -1.49 -13.15
CA MET A 1 5.35 -0.60 -13.49
C MET A 1 4.05 -1.38 -13.45
N ILE A 2 2.95 -0.77 -12.97
CA ILE A 2 1.61 -1.40 -12.99
C ILE A 2 0.69 -0.54 -13.85
N GLU A 3 0.04 -1.15 -14.85
CA GLU A 3 -0.94 -0.50 -15.71
C GLU A 3 -2.33 -1.06 -15.43
N VAL A 4 -3.29 -0.18 -15.31
CA VAL A 4 -4.71 -0.49 -15.10
C VAL A 4 -5.47 -0.02 -16.32
N GLN A 5 -6.19 -0.92 -16.98
CA GLN A 5 -6.87 -0.64 -18.23
C GLN A 5 -8.35 -0.98 -18.09
N HIS A 6 -9.19 0.05 -18.16
CA HIS A 6 -10.64 -0.04 -18.17
C HIS A 6 -11.24 -0.93 -17.07
N ILE A 7 -10.77 -0.78 -15.83
CA ILE A 7 -11.27 -1.57 -14.70
C ILE A 7 -12.67 -1.12 -14.29
N TYR A 8 -13.58 -2.09 -14.31
CA TYR A 8 -14.92 -2.00 -13.73
C TYR A 8 -15.08 -3.02 -12.62
N LYS A 9 -15.79 -2.67 -11.55
CA LYS A 9 -16.16 -3.60 -10.49
C LYS A 9 -17.55 -3.32 -9.98
N SER A 10 -18.40 -4.35 -10.06
CA SER A 10 -19.78 -4.32 -9.52
C SER A 10 -19.96 -5.38 -8.43
N PHE A 11 -20.83 -5.09 -7.48
CA PHE A 11 -21.34 -6.02 -6.47
C PHE A 11 -22.86 -6.04 -6.59
N GLY A 12 -23.42 -7.10 -7.15
CA GLY A 12 -24.81 -7.13 -7.55
C GLY A 12 -25.11 -5.98 -8.54
N ASN A 13 -26.10 -5.16 -8.24
CA ASN A 13 -26.48 -4.02 -9.09
C ASN A 13 -25.69 -2.74 -8.82
N LYS A 14 -24.80 -2.72 -7.83
CA LYS A 14 -24.00 -1.53 -7.47
C LYS A 14 -22.64 -1.56 -8.17
N GLU A 15 -22.43 -0.65 -9.12
CA GLU A 15 -21.15 -0.42 -9.75
C GLU A 15 -20.29 0.48 -8.84
N VAL A 16 -19.13 -0.06 -8.40
CA VAL A 16 -18.21 0.60 -7.46
C VAL A 16 -17.00 1.19 -8.16
N LEU A 17 -16.46 0.50 -9.17
CA LEU A 17 -15.41 1.05 -10.04
C LEU A 17 -15.97 1.17 -11.46
N LYS A 18 -15.74 2.33 -12.07
CA LYS A 18 -16.36 2.77 -13.33
C LYS A 18 -15.27 3.28 -14.26
N ASP A 19 -14.74 2.39 -15.10
CA ASP A 19 -13.75 2.73 -16.12
C ASP A 19 -12.47 3.36 -15.56
N ILE A 20 -11.83 2.69 -14.61
CA ILE A 20 -10.55 3.16 -14.08
C ILE A 20 -9.42 2.74 -15.03
N SER A 21 -8.73 3.73 -15.60
CA SER A 21 -7.50 3.54 -16.37
C SER A 21 -6.41 4.45 -15.80
N THR A 22 -5.27 3.86 -15.39
CA THR A 22 -4.16 4.60 -14.78
C THR A 22 -2.88 3.80 -14.80
N THR A 23 -1.75 4.47 -14.52
CA THR A 23 -0.43 3.85 -14.41
C THR A 23 0.16 4.19 -13.05
N PHE A 24 0.67 3.18 -12.35
CA PHE A 24 1.51 3.33 -11.16
C PHE A 24 2.97 3.25 -11.58
N GLU A 25 3.70 4.32 -11.32
CA GLU A 25 5.06 4.50 -11.78
C GLU A 25 6.04 3.66 -10.95
N ASP A 26 7.03 3.10 -11.65
CA ASP A 26 8.03 2.23 -11.07
C ASP A 26 8.99 2.98 -10.15
N GLY A 27 9.37 2.34 -9.04
CA GLY A 27 10.30 2.94 -8.06
C GLY A 27 9.78 4.20 -7.36
N LYS A 28 8.48 4.50 -7.46
CA LYS A 28 7.85 5.68 -6.87
C LYS A 28 6.79 5.33 -5.83
N THR A 29 6.52 6.31 -4.96
CA THR A 29 5.37 6.30 -4.07
C THR A 29 4.14 6.82 -4.83
N ASN A 30 3.26 5.89 -5.20
CA ASN A 30 2.00 6.16 -5.88
C ASN A 30 0.87 6.21 -4.85
N LEU A 31 0.12 7.29 -4.82
CA LEU A 31 -1.00 7.44 -3.88
C LEU A 31 -2.34 7.32 -4.59
N ILE A 32 -3.27 6.58 -4.01
CA ILE A 32 -4.68 6.57 -4.38
C ILE A 32 -5.43 7.36 -3.31
N ILE A 33 -5.98 8.52 -3.69
CA ILE A 33 -6.69 9.42 -2.78
C ILE A 33 -8.17 9.54 -3.15
N GLY A 34 -8.98 9.98 -2.20
CA GLY A 34 -10.42 10.19 -2.38
C GLY A 34 -11.17 10.01 -1.07
N GLN A 35 -12.43 10.41 -1.06
CA GLN A 35 -13.30 10.28 0.12
C GLN A 35 -13.53 8.81 0.50
N SER A 36 -13.99 8.59 1.75
CA SER A 36 -14.44 7.26 2.16
C SER A 36 -15.58 6.77 1.24
N GLY A 37 -15.49 5.50 0.83
CA GLY A 37 -16.47 4.93 -0.11
C GLY A 37 -16.22 5.22 -1.59
N ALA A 38 -15.24 6.02 -1.97
CA ALA A 38 -14.94 6.33 -3.38
C ALA A 38 -14.46 5.14 -4.22
N GLY A 39 -14.11 4.00 -3.60
CA GLY A 39 -13.68 2.79 -4.30
C GLY A 39 -12.18 2.45 -4.16
N LYS A 40 -11.39 3.24 -3.41
CA LYS A 40 -9.94 3.06 -3.24
C LYS A 40 -9.53 1.64 -2.82
N THR A 41 -10.07 1.14 -1.71
CA THR A 41 -9.80 -0.21 -1.20
C THR A 41 -10.27 -1.30 -2.17
N VAL A 42 -11.38 -1.07 -2.90
CA VAL A 42 -11.86 -2.00 -3.93
C VAL A 42 -10.86 -2.06 -5.09
N LEU A 43 -10.34 -0.92 -5.55
CA LEU A 43 -9.29 -0.87 -6.57
C LEU A 43 -8.04 -1.61 -6.07
N MET A 44 -7.53 -1.29 -4.89
CA MET A 44 -6.34 -1.95 -4.33
C MET A 44 -6.51 -3.47 -4.23
N ARG A 45 -7.66 -3.94 -3.71
CA ARG A 45 -7.97 -5.39 -3.64
C ARG A 45 -8.07 -6.03 -5.02
N THR A 46 -8.48 -5.28 -6.03
CA THR A 46 -8.49 -5.75 -7.43
C THR A 46 -7.06 -5.87 -7.96
N LEU A 47 -6.19 -4.90 -7.67
CA LEU A 47 -4.78 -4.96 -8.06
C LEU A 47 -4.09 -6.22 -7.51
N VAL A 48 -4.20 -6.50 -6.21
CA VAL A 48 -3.56 -7.68 -5.61
C VAL A 48 -4.30 -9.00 -5.89
N GLY A 49 -5.43 -8.94 -6.61
CA GLY A 49 -6.23 -10.11 -7.00
C GLY A 49 -7.01 -10.75 -5.85
N LEU A 50 -7.30 -10.00 -4.80
CA LEU A 50 -8.27 -10.39 -3.76
C LEU A 50 -9.72 -10.22 -4.25
N LEU A 51 -9.92 -9.36 -5.24
CA LEU A 51 -11.18 -9.21 -5.96
C LEU A 51 -10.91 -9.32 -7.46
N GLU A 52 -11.73 -10.09 -8.18
CA GLU A 52 -11.69 -10.10 -9.63
C GLU A 52 -12.45 -8.89 -10.18
N PRO A 53 -11.91 -8.16 -11.17
CA PRO A 53 -12.65 -7.10 -11.82
C PRO A 53 -13.83 -7.67 -12.60
N THR A 54 -14.89 -6.89 -12.81
CA THR A 54 -16.01 -7.26 -13.67
C THR A 54 -15.60 -7.16 -15.14
N LYS A 55 -14.76 -6.18 -15.47
CA LYS A 55 -14.15 -5.96 -16.80
C LYS A 55 -12.81 -5.25 -16.61
N GLY A 56 -11.97 -5.30 -17.64
CA GLY A 56 -10.69 -4.61 -17.72
C GLY A 56 -9.51 -5.49 -17.34
N GLU A 57 -8.32 -4.92 -17.37
CA GLU A 57 -7.06 -5.61 -17.21
C GLU A 57 -6.14 -4.90 -16.23
N VAL A 58 -5.29 -5.68 -15.55
CA VAL A 58 -4.20 -5.20 -14.71
C VAL A 58 -2.90 -5.82 -15.21
N LEU A 59 -1.98 -4.99 -15.66
CA LEU A 59 -0.70 -5.46 -16.19
C LEU A 59 0.43 -5.13 -15.21
N TYR A 60 1.22 -6.12 -14.87
CA TYR A 60 2.45 -6.01 -14.08
C TYR A 60 3.64 -6.22 -15.00
N ASP A 61 4.37 -5.16 -15.33
CA ASP A 61 5.46 -5.18 -16.31
C ASP A 61 5.03 -5.88 -17.61
N GLY A 62 3.86 -5.50 -18.15
CA GLY A 62 3.25 -6.06 -19.35
C GLY A 62 2.58 -7.44 -19.17
N ARG A 63 2.69 -8.08 -17.99
CA ARG A 63 2.05 -9.38 -17.69
C ARG A 63 0.61 -9.16 -17.22
N ASN A 64 -0.38 -9.59 -17.99
CA ASN A 64 -1.80 -9.45 -17.64
C ASN A 64 -2.19 -10.38 -16.48
N PHE A 65 -2.27 -9.82 -15.27
CA PHE A 65 -2.59 -10.54 -14.05
C PHE A 65 -4.01 -11.13 -14.04
N VAL A 66 -4.98 -10.44 -14.65
CA VAL A 66 -6.39 -10.91 -14.67
C VAL A 66 -6.52 -12.23 -15.39
N SER A 67 -5.84 -12.38 -16.54
CA SER A 67 -5.88 -13.59 -17.39
C SER A 67 -4.92 -14.70 -16.96
N MET A 68 -4.06 -14.47 -15.96
CA MET A 68 -3.12 -15.49 -15.46
C MET A 68 -3.82 -16.72 -14.91
N SER A 69 -3.19 -17.88 -15.06
CA SER A 69 -3.59 -19.09 -14.38
C SER A 69 -3.51 -18.94 -12.84
N LYS A 70 -4.22 -19.77 -12.09
CA LYS A 70 -4.14 -19.77 -10.61
C LYS A 70 -2.70 -19.94 -10.12
N LYS A 71 -1.91 -20.80 -10.77
CA LYS A 71 -0.51 -21.07 -10.45
C LYS A 71 0.34 -19.81 -10.65
N ASP A 72 0.18 -19.13 -11.78
CA ASP A 72 0.95 -17.92 -12.10
C ASP A 72 0.56 -16.75 -11.18
N LYS A 73 -0.74 -16.62 -10.84
CA LYS A 73 -1.19 -15.64 -9.82
C LYS A 73 -0.55 -15.86 -8.45
N ILE A 74 -0.34 -17.12 -8.02
CA ILE A 74 0.37 -17.43 -6.78
C ILE A 74 1.83 -16.99 -6.86
N LEU A 75 2.52 -17.27 -7.98
CA LEU A 75 3.90 -16.85 -8.20
C LEU A 75 4.02 -15.32 -8.23
N MET A 76 3.10 -14.66 -8.94
CA MET A 76 3.07 -13.20 -9.02
C MET A 76 2.88 -12.54 -7.64
N ARG A 77 2.03 -13.11 -6.77
CA ARG A 77 1.82 -12.58 -5.40
C ARG A 77 3.06 -12.67 -4.51
N ARG A 78 4.03 -13.53 -4.81
CA ARG A 78 5.33 -13.56 -4.10
C ARG A 78 6.18 -12.32 -4.41
N GLU A 79 5.91 -11.66 -5.53
CA GLU A 79 6.54 -10.38 -5.88
C GLU A 79 5.83 -9.18 -5.21
N MET A 80 4.75 -9.41 -4.44
CA MET A 80 3.92 -8.38 -3.80
C MET A 80 4.05 -8.44 -2.28
N GLY A 81 4.28 -7.29 -1.65
CA GLY A 81 4.09 -7.07 -0.22
C GLY A 81 2.76 -6.36 0.04
N MET A 82 2.10 -6.65 1.16
CA MET A 82 0.86 -5.97 1.52
C MET A 82 0.82 -5.57 2.98
N ILE A 83 0.43 -4.33 3.23
CA ILE A 83 0.19 -3.75 4.55
C ILE A 83 -1.31 -3.42 4.62
N PHE A 84 -2.00 -4.04 5.58
CA PHE A 84 -3.42 -3.84 5.83
C PHE A 84 -3.64 -2.70 6.85
N GLN A 85 -4.80 -2.08 6.80
CA GLN A 85 -5.18 -0.98 7.70
C GLN A 85 -4.98 -1.32 9.18
N GLY A 86 -5.30 -2.54 9.63
CA GLY A 86 -5.15 -3.01 11.00
C GLY A 86 -3.81 -3.70 11.30
N ALA A 87 -2.74 -3.50 10.48
CA ALA A 87 -1.48 -4.25 10.53
C ALA A 87 -1.62 -5.77 10.28
N ALA A 88 -2.72 -6.38 10.69
CA ALA A 88 -3.05 -7.81 10.53
C ALA A 88 -1.90 -8.74 10.97
N LEU A 89 -1.32 -8.47 12.12
CA LEU A 89 -0.32 -9.35 12.75
C LEU A 89 -1.00 -10.58 13.33
N PHE A 90 -0.26 -11.68 13.40
CA PHE A 90 -0.68 -12.88 14.10
C PHE A 90 -0.40 -12.71 15.58
N ASP A 91 -1.44 -12.66 16.41
CA ASP A 91 -1.33 -12.45 17.85
C ASP A 91 -0.58 -13.59 18.57
N SER A 92 -0.61 -14.78 18.00
CA SER A 92 0.07 -15.98 18.52
C SER A 92 1.56 -16.05 18.15
N LEU A 93 2.06 -15.15 17.32
CA LEU A 93 3.45 -15.09 16.91
C LEU A 93 4.13 -13.85 17.50
N SER A 94 5.40 -14.02 17.90
CA SER A 94 6.23 -12.88 18.30
C SER A 94 6.48 -11.93 17.11
N VAL A 95 7.04 -10.76 17.40
CA VAL A 95 7.39 -9.74 16.40
C VAL A 95 8.30 -10.32 15.31
N ILE A 96 9.38 -11.02 15.69
CA ILE A 96 10.30 -11.60 14.71
C ILE A 96 9.65 -12.74 13.90
N GLU A 97 8.81 -13.54 14.54
CA GLU A 97 8.08 -14.62 13.86
C GLU A 97 7.04 -14.06 12.88
N ASN A 98 6.35 -12.97 13.20
CA ASN A 98 5.49 -12.27 12.27
C ASN A 98 6.25 -11.81 11.03
N VAL A 99 7.44 -11.22 11.19
CA VAL A 99 8.27 -10.78 10.05
C VAL A 99 8.80 -11.97 9.26
N ARG A 100 9.24 -13.04 9.93
CA ARG A 100 9.80 -14.24 9.30
C ARG A 100 8.74 -15.09 8.59
N PHE A 101 7.46 -14.99 8.96
CA PHE A 101 6.37 -15.85 8.47
C PHE A 101 6.32 -16.01 6.94
N PRO A 102 6.44 -14.96 6.09
CA PRO A 102 6.47 -15.13 4.64
C PRO A 102 7.66 -15.97 4.17
N LEU A 103 8.83 -15.82 4.81
CA LEU A 103 10.01 -16.61 4.51
C LEU A 103 9.83 -18.08 4.88
N ASP A 104 9.17 -18.36 6.02
CA ASP A 104 8.87 -19.71 6.47
C ASP A 104 7.94 -20.45 5.50
N MET A 105 7.02 -19.72 4.87
CA MET A 105 6.03 -20.28 3.94
C MET A 105 6.53 -20.40 2.49
N PHE A 106 7.41 -19.51 2.04
CA PHE A 106 7.64 -19.34 0.60
C PHE A 106 9.12 -19.34 0.17
N SER A 107 10.08 -19.37 1.11
CA SER A 107 11.50 -19.40 0.77
C SER A 107 12.13 -20.80 0.95
N ASN A 108 13.25 -21.03 0.26
CA ASN A 108 14.09 -22.23 0.45
C ASN A 108 15.28 -21.95 1.39
N MET A 109 15.29 -20.79 2.08
CA MET A 109 16.35 -20.40 3.00
C MET A 109 16.37 -21.33 4.23
N THR A 110 17.55 -21.53 4.81
CA THR A 110 17.70 -22.20 6.11
C THR A 110 17.03 -21.37 7.22
N PHE A 111 16.73 -21.99 8.35
CA PHE A 111 16.19 -21.27 9.51
C PHE A 111 17.06 -20.08 9.93
N ARG A 112 18.39 -20.26 9.94
CA ARG A 112 19.36 -19.21 10.31
C ARG A 112 19.30 -18.02 9.34
N GLU A 113 19.25 -18.27 8.05
CA GLU A 113 19.13 -17.21 7.03
C GLU A 113 17.81 -16.45 7.14
N ARG A 114 16.68 -17.17 7.35
CA ARG A 114 15.37 -16.53 7.55
C ARG A 114 15.36 -15.67 8.81
N GLN A 115 15.95 -16.15 9.90
CA GLN A 115 16.05 -15.42 11.15
C GLN A 115 16.88 -14.15 10.99
N GLN A 116 18.03 -14.26 10.33
CA GLN A 116 18.90 -13.11 10.03
C GLN A 116 18.16 -12.08 9.14
N ARG A 117 17.52 -12.53 8.07
CA ARG A 117 16.77 -11.64 7.18
C ARG A 117 15.61 -10.93 7.88
N ALA A 118 14.87 -11.62 8.74
CA ALA A 118 13.82 -11.01 9.55
C ALA A 118 14.38 -9.96 10.52
N GLN A 119 15.54 -10.22 11.14
CA GLN A 119 16.22 -9.26 12.01
C GLN A 119 16.64 -8.01 11.23
N GLU A 120 17.27 -8.15 10.07
CA GLU A 120 17.63 -7.02 9.20
C GLU A 120 16.42 -6.13 8.87
N CYS A 121 15.26 -6.75 8.59
CA CYS A 121 14.03 -5.99 8.36
C CYS A 121 13.50 -5.28 9.62
N LEU A 122 13.63 -5.87 10.80
CA LEU A 122 13.26 -5.21 12.06
C LEU A 122 14.20 -4.04 12.38
N ASP A 123 15.49 -4.20 12.17
CA ASP A 123 16.47 -3.13 12.36
C ASP A 123 16.17 -1.95 11.40
N ARG A 124 15.82 -2.26 10.14
CA ARG A 124 15.45 -1.26 9.13
C ARG A 124 14.23 -0.41 9.51
N VAL A 125 13.31 -0.98 10.27
CA VAL A 125 12.12 -0.26 10.77
C VAL A 125 12.30 0.26 12.22
N ASN A 126 13.52 0.28 12.75
CA ASN A 126 13.87 0.72 14.11
C ASN A 126 13.06 0.00 15.20
N LEU A 127 13.04 -1.33 15.17
CA LEU A 127 12.37 -2.18 16.17
C LEU A 127 13.33 -3.13 16.91
N THR A 128 14.60 -2.75 17.04
CA THR A 128 15.60 -3.51 17.81
C THR A 128 15.18 -3.61 19.28
N GLY A 129 15.29 -4.82 19.87
CA GLY A 129 14.91 -5.10 21.26
C GLY A 129 13.43 -5.44 21.46
N ALA A 130 12.64 -5.54 20.40
CA ALA A 130 11.23 -5.93 20.45
C ALA A 130 10.95 -7.31 19.85
N GLU A 131 11.98 -8.03 19.44
CA GLU A 131 11.91 -9.26 18.62
C GLU A 131 11.02 -10.34 19.23
N ASN A 132 11.14 -10.51 20.57
CA ASN A 132 10.46 -11.56 21.32
C ASN A 132 9.11 -11.11 21.91
N LYS A 133 8.71 -9.84 21.72
CA LYS A 133 7.42 -9.35 22.17
C LYS A 133 6.29 -9.84 21.24
N TYR A 134 5.08 -9.91 21.78
CA TYR A 134 3.88 -10.21 21.03
C TYR A 134 3.16 -8.92 20.60
N PRO A 135 2.27 -8.97 19.59
CA PRO A 135 1.55 -7.78 19.12
C PRO A 135 0.84 -7.00 20.22
N GLY A 136 0.24 -7.68 21.22
CA GLY A 136 -0.43 -7.04 22.34
C GLY A 136 0.50 -6.31 23.32
N GLU A 137 1.81 -6.51 23.24
CA GLU A 137 2.83 -5.90 24.11
C GLU A 137 3.53 -4.69 23.48
N ILE A 138 3.14 -4.32 22.26
CA ILE A 138 3.74 -3.22 21.51
C ILE A 138 2.70 -2.18 21.09
N SER A 139 3.14 -0.93 20.92
CA SER A 139 2.24 0.16 20.50
C SER A 139 1.71 -0.02 19.09
N GLY A 140 0.61 0.66 18.73
CA GLY A 140 0.04 0.63 17.40
C GLY A 140 1.04 1.07 16.30
N GLY A 141 1.85 2.09 16.57
CA GLY A 141 2.93 2.51 15.66
C GLY A 141 4.03 1.44 15.49
N MET A 142 4.36 0.70 16.56
CA MET A 142 5.27 -0.45 16.45
C MET A 142 4.64 -1.58 15.65
N GLN A 143 3.35 -1.89 15.84
CA GLN A 143 2.64 -2.90 15.05
C GLN A 143 2.67 -2.56 13.55
N LYS A 144 2.48 -1.29 13.18
CA LYS A 144 2.59 -0.84 11.77
C LYS A 144 4.00 -1.07 11.22
N ARG A 145 5.05 -0.76 12.01
CA ARG A 145 6.44 -1.02 11.60
C ARG A 145 6.73 -2.51 11.43
N VAL A 146 6.20 -3.38 12.30
CA VAL A 146 6.30 -4.84 12.12
C VAL A 146 5.60 -5.27 10.83
N ALA A 147 4.41 -4.72 10.52
CA ALA A 147 3.70 -5.03 9.29
C ALA A 147 4.48 -4.59 8.03
N ILE A 148 5.18 -3.44 8.09
CA ILE A 148 6.08 -2.99 7.02
C ILE A 148 7.24 -3.97 6.87
N ALA A 149 7.95 -4.31 7.94
CA ALA A 149 9.05 -5.27 7.92
C ALA A 149 8.62 -6.62 7.32
N ARG A 150 7.46 -7.15 7.74
CA ARG A 150 6.87 -8.38 7.19
C ARG A 150 6.57 -8.27 5.69
N ALA A 151 6.05 -7.12 5.25
CA ALA A 151 5.68 -6.91 3.85
C ALA A 151 6.90 -6.86 2.91
N VAL A 152 8.06 -6.39 3.42
CA VAL A 152 9.27 -6.24 2.60
C VAL A 152 10.29 -7.38 2.76
N VAL A 153 10.06 -8.32 3.69
CA VAL A 153 11.03 -9.38 4.02
C VAL A 153 11.39 -10.27 2.83
N MET A 154 10.45 -10.46 1.88
CA MET A 154 10.61 -11.24 0.66
C MET A 154 11.24 -10.44 -0.51
N ASN A 155 11.68 -9.19 -0.29
CA ASN A 155 12.15 -8.27 -1.34
C ASN A 155 11.12 -8.12 -2.49
N PRO A 156 9.90 -7.67 -2.20
CA PRO A 156 8.87 -7.55 -3.22
C PRO A 156 9.21 -6.48 -4.25
N LYS A 157 8.72 -6.64 -5.48
CA LYS A 157 8.77 -5.59 -6.52
C LYS A 157 7.66 -4.54 -6.34
N TYR A 158 6.55 -4.95 -5.73
CA TYR A 158 5.35 -4.14 -5.56
C TYR A 158 4.93 -4.16 -4.09
N LEU A 159 4.67 -2.99 -3.53
CA LEU A 159 4.20 -2.84 -2.14
C LEU A 159 2.86 -2.13 -2.13
N PHE A 160 1.88 -2.75 -1.50
CA PHE A 160 0.52 -2.22 -1.37
C PHE A 160 0.24 -1.87 0.08
N CYS A 161 -0.22 -0.65 0.36
CA CYS A 161 -0.49 -0.15 1.69
C CYS A 161 -1.93 0.39 1.75
N ASP A 162 -2.81 -0.29 2.47
CA ASP A 162 -4.19 0.16 2.65
C ASP A 162 -4.31 0.95 3.96
N GLU A 163 -4.33 2.27 3.86
CA GLU A 163 -4.40 3.23 4.97
C GLU A 163 -3.36 2.94 6.09
N PRO A 164 -2.04 2.96 5.80
CA PRO A 164 -1.01 2.54 6.75
C PRO A 164 -0.99 3.40 8.03
N ASN A 165 -1.41 4.66 7.94
CA ASN A 165 -1.40 5.62 9.04
C ASN A 165 -2.69 5.62 9.88
N SER A 166 -3.69 4.83 9.51
CA SER A 166 -4.98 4.81 10.21
C SER A 166 -4.80 4.47 11.70
N GLY A 167 -5.38 5.32 12.56
CA GLY A 167 -5.35 5.14 14.02
C GLY A 167 -4.04 5.59 14.71
N LEU A 168 -3.14 6.26 13.99
CA LEU A 168 -1.92 6.82 14.54
C LEU A 168 -2.06 8.33 14.82
N ASP A 169 -1.26 8.83 15.75
CA ASP A 169 -1.10 10.25 15.93
C ASP A 169 -0.32 10.90 14.77
N PRO A 170 -0.45 12.22 14.54
CA PRO A 170 0.17 12.88 13.39
C PRO A 170 1.70 12.72 13.31
N LYS A 171 2.39 12.72 14.47
CA LYS A 171 3.85 12.57 14.50
C LYS A 171 4.29 11.17 14.12
N THR A 172 3.59 10.15 14.61
CA THR A 172 3.85 8.75 14.25
C THR A 172 3.51 8.49 12.79
N SER A 173 2.45 9.11 12.26
CA SER A 173 2.08 9.01 10.82
C SER A 173 3.20 9.50 9.90
N LEU A 174 3.82 10.64 10.21
CA LEU A 174 4.96 11.14 9.44
C LEU A 174 6.14 10.15 9.43
N VAL A 175 6.43 9.51 10.57
CA VAL A 175 7.50 8.49 10.65
C VAL A 175 7.20 7.28 9.76
N ILE A 176 5.94 6.86 9.68
CA ILE A 176 5.52 5.76 8.79
C ILE A 176 5.64 6.17 7.32
N ASP A 177 5.23 7.39 6.96
CA ASP A 177 5.35 7.92 5.60
C ASP A 177 6.81 8.01 5.15
N ASP A 178 7.68 8.58 5.97
CA ASP A 178 9.12 8.67 5.69
C ASP A 178 9.75 7.27 5.53
N LEU A 179 9.34 6.32 6.37
CA LEU A 179 9.81 4.94 6.30
C LEU A 179 9.38 4.28 4.99
N LEU A 180 8.11 4.40 4.58
CA LEU A 180 7.60 3.85 3.33
C LEU A 180 8.29 4.49 2.11
N SER A 181 8.45 5.81 2.11
CA SER A 181 9.15 6.54 1.06
C SER A 181 10.62 6.11 0.94
N SER A 182 11.32 5.98 2.08
CA SER A 182 12.73 5.58 2.09
C SER A 182 12.92 4.14 1.60
N ILE A 183 12.06 3.20 2.02
CA ILE A 183 12.07 1.80 1.56
C ILE A 183 11.77 1.73 0.05
N THR A 184 10.79 2.50 -0.43
CA THR A 184 10.45 2.60 -1.85
C THR A 184 11.66 2.95 -2.70
N LYS A 185 12.40 3.97 -2.29
CA LYS A 185 13.59 4.45 -3.01
C LYS A 185 14.79 3.50 -2.89
N GLU A 186 15.06 3.02 -1.68
CA GLU A 186 16.21 2.15 -1.40
C GLU A 186 16.12 0.82 -2.16
N TYR A 187 14.96 0.22 -2.19
CA TYR A 187 14.74 -1.08 -2.86
C TYR A 187 14.14 -0.96 -4.26
N HIS A 188 13.92 0.26 -4.75
CA HIS A 188 13.30 0.54 -6.06
C HIS A 188 11.95 -0.16 -6.24
N ILE A 189 11.12 -0.14 -5.20
CA ILE A 189 9.82 -0.79 -5.16
C ILE A 189 8.76 0.13 -5.80
N THR A 190 7.83 -0.42 -6.59
CA THR A 190 6.60 0.29 -6.97
C THR A 190 5.63 0.24 -5.78
N THR A 191 5.55 1.33 -5.02
CA THR A 191 4.69 1.40 -3.83
C THR A 191 3.37 2.08 -4.14
N ILE A 192 2.25 1.44 -3.78
CA ILE A 192 0.90 1.97 -3.91
C ILE A 192 0.28 2.12 -2.52
N ILE A 193 -0.13 3.33 -2.16
CA ILE A 193 -0.71 3.65 -0.86
C ILE A 193 -2.11 4.22 -1.04
N ASN A 194 -3.12 3.57 -0.46
CA ASN A 194 -4.41 4.20 -0.25
C ASN A 194 -4.33 5.12 0.96
N THR A 195 -4.72 6.37 0.81
CA THR A 195 -4.80 7.30 1.93
C THR A 195 -5.89 8.36 1.71
N HIS A 196 -6.36 8.93 2.81
CA HIS A 196 -7.16 10.15 2.83
C HIS A 196 -6.45 11.27 3.61
N ASP A 197 -5.23 11.02 4.10
CA ASP A 197 -4.43 11.99 4.85
C ASP A 197 -3.66 12.92 3.90
N MET A 198 -3.98 14.20 3.94
CA MET A 198 -3.32 15.22 3.12
C MET A 198 -1.85 15.46 3.51
N ASN A 199 -1.46 15.17 4.76
CA ASN A 199 -0.05 15.24 5.14
C ASN A 199 0.77 14.20 4.37
N SER A 200 0.28 12.95 4.26
CA SER A 200 0.91 11.93 3.43
C SER A 200 0.96 12.33 1.96
N VAL A 201 -0.14 12.92 1.44
CA VAL A 201 -0.20 13.39 0.04
C VAL A 201 0.87 14.42 -0.25
N MET A 202 1.02 15.43 0.62
CA MET A 202 1.99 16.50 0.45
C MET A 202 3.43 16.07 0.77
N GLY A 203 3.58 15.10 1.69
CA GLY A 203 4.89 14.59 2.10
C GLY A 203 5.53 13.68 1.04
N ILE A 204 4.83 12.62 0.67
CA ILE A 204 5.42 11.51 -0.09
C ILE A 204 4.77 11.21 -1.45
N GLY A 205 3.75 11.99 -1.88
CA GLY A 205 3.02 11.75 -3.14
C GLY A 205 3.82 12.11 -4.39
N GLU A 206 4.46 11.13 -5.04
CA GLU A 206 5.22 11.33 -6.28
C GLU A 206 4.34 11.13 -7.53
N ASN A 207 3.35 10.23 -7.46
CA ASN A 207 2.29 10.06 -8.44
C ASN A 207 0.98 9.88 -7.68
N ILE A 208 0.01 10.75 -7.88
CA ILE A 208 -1.23 10.81 -7.11
C ILE A 208 -2.41 10.61 -8.05
N ILE A 209 -3.23 9.62 -7.73
CA ILE A 209 -4.46 9.29 -8.47
C ILE A 209 -5.65 9.64 -7.57
N PHE A 210 -6.49 10.57 -8.02
CA PHE A 210 -7.72 10.94 -7.33
C PHE A 210 -8.92 10.15 -7.86
N ILE A 211 -9.59 9.42 -6.96
CA ILE A 211 -10.80 8.66 -7.24
C ILE A 211 -11.99 9.32 -6.54
N CYS A 212 -13.04 9.57 -7.33
CA CYS A 212 -14.31 10.07 -6.85
C CYS A 212 -15.45 9.30 -7.54
N ASP A 213 -16.45 8.86 -6.76
CA ASP A 213 -17.62 8.12 -7.26
C ASP A 213 -17.30 6.92 -8.16
N GLY A 214 -16.19 6.24 -7.88
CA GLY A 214 -15.69 5.08 -8.62
C GLY A 214 -14.97 5.41 -9.93
N LYS A 215 -14.67 6.68 -10.21
CA LYS A 215 -13.95 7.13 -11.41
C LYS A 215 -12.61 7.76 -11.05
N LYS A 216 -11.63 7.65 -11.94
CA LYS A 216 -10.42 8.47 -11.87
C LYS A 216 -10.74 9.87 -12.40
N GLU A 217 -10.74 10.85 -11.52
CA GLU A 217 -11.08 12.24 -11.84
C GLU A 217 -9.83 13.11 -12.12
N TRP A 218 -8.66 12.69 -11.57
CA TRP A 218 -7.41 13.43 -11.76
C TRP A 218 -6.19 12.53 -11.50
N GLN A 219 -5.04 12.90 -12.08
CA GLN A 219 -3.73 12.33 -11.82
C GLN A 219 -2.66 13.40 -11.95
N GLY A 220 -1.69 13.40 -11.04
CA GLY A 220 -0.56 14.31 -10.99
C GLY A 220 0.37 13.96 -9.84
N ASN A 221 0.99 14.98 -9.24
CA ASN A 221 1.91 14.81 -8.10
C ASN A 221 1.65 15.89 -7.03
N LYS A 222 2.43 15.87 -5.94
CA LYS A 222 2.27 16.79 -4.82
C LYS A 222 2.46 18.26 -5.21
N GLU A 223 3.25 18.57 -6.24
CA GLU A 223 3.47 19.92 -6.73
C GLU A 223 2.24 20.47 -7.47
N THR A 224 1.48 19.58 -8.12
CA THR A 224 0.34 19.95 -8.97
C THR A 224 -1.03 19.77 -8.30
N VAL A 225 -1.09 19.06 -7.16
CA VAL A 225 -2.36 18.76 -6.50
C VAL A 225 -3.11 20.00 -6.02
N ILE A 226 -2.38 21.00 -5.49
CA ILE A 226 -2.96 22.26 -4.97
C ILE A 226 -3.42 23.17 -6.12
N SER A 227 -2.70 23.18 -7.24
CA SER A 227 -3.00 23.99 -8.42
C SER A 227 -3.90 23.28 -9.43
N SER A 228 -4.50 22.18 -9.05
CA SER A 228 -5.40 21.44 -9.93
C SER A 228 -6.66 22.27 -10.21
N HIS A 229 -7.13 22.26 -11.45
CA HIS A 229 -8.41 22.88 -11.83
C HIS A 229 -9.61 21.95 -11.57
N ASN A 230 -9.42 20.85 -10.82
CA ASN A 230 -10.47 19.91 -10.48
C ASN A 230 -11.16 20.33 -9.18
N GLN A 231 -12.41 20.82 -9.26
CA GLN A 231 -13.17 21.30 -8.13
C GLN A 231 -13.34 20.23 -7.03
N LYS A 232 -13.66 18.98 -7.40
CA LYS A 232 -13.84 17.89 -6.42
C LYS A 232 -12.55 17.57 -5.66
N LEU A 233 -11.39 17.65 -6.34
CA LEU A 233 -10.10 17.47 -5.69
C LEU A 233 -9.80 18.64 -4.76
N ASN A 234 -10.05 19.86 -5.19
CA ASN A 234 -9.88 21.05 -4.36
C ASN A 234 -10.76 20.99 -3.10
N ASP A 235 -12.01 20.58 -3.23
CA ASP A 235 -12.91 20.38 -2.09
C ASP A 235 -12.36 19.35 -1.10
N LEU A 236 -11.72 18.27 -1.58
CA LEU A 236 -11.06 17.27 -0.72
C LEU A 236 -9.82 17.85 -0.03
N VAL A 237 -8.97 18.54 -0.78
CA VAL A 237 -7.70 19.12 -0.28
C VAL A 237 -7.98 20.19 0.77
N PHE A 238 -8.84 21.17 0.46
CA PHE A 238 -9.14 22.30 1.34
C PHE A 238 -10.10 21.96 2.50
N ALA A 239 -10.79 20.83 2.46
CA ALA A 239 -11.52 20.31 3.61
C ALA A 239 -10.61 19.81 4.74
N SER A 240 -9.31 19.53 4.43
CA SER A 240 -8.35 19.09 5.44
C SER A 240 -7.91 20.25 6.34
N ASP A 241 -7.63 19.96 7.63
CA ASP A 241 -7.20 20.98 8.59
C ASP A 241 -5.83 21.60 8.24
N LEU A 242 -5.06 20.97 7.35
CA LEU A 242 -3.79 21.45 6.85
C LEU A 242 -3.91 22.82 6.16
N PHE A 243 -5.02 23.06 5.44
CA PHE A 243 -5.24 24.28 4.64
C PHE A 243 -6.26 25.25 5.26
N LYS A 244 -6.85 24.95 6.43
CA LYS A 244 -7.77 25.86 7.13
C LYS A 244 -7.07 27.00 7.88
N LYS A 245 -5.73 27.01 7.93
CA LYS A 245 -4.92 27.98 8.68
C LYS A 245 -4.17 28.99 7.79
N VAL A 246 -4.61 29.20 6.56
CA VAL A 246 -4.09 30.27 5.68
C VAL A 246 -5.16 31.29 5.41
#